data_e819b75f437369ff0394acfa6a5f7e43
#
_entry.id   e819b75f437369ff0394acfa6a5f7e43
#
_cell.length_a   1.000
_cell.length_b   1.000
_cell.length_c   1.000
_cell.angle_alpha   90.00
_cell.angle_beta   90.00
_cell.angle_gamma   90.00
#
_symmetry.space_group_name_H-M   'P 1'
#
loop_
_entity.id
_entity.type
_entity.pdbx_description
1 polymer ?
#
loop_
_entity_poly.entity_id
_entity_poly.type
_entity_poly.pdbx_seq_one_letter_code
_entity_poly.pdbx_strand_id
1 'polypeptide(L)'
;MPGPLQGTKVLELAQIMAGPTCGLMLADLGAEVIKIEKIPGGDDTRRFLPPDVNGEAAAFMQMNRNKKGIALDLKQKEGVEVFKRLAKQADVVIENFRKGTLEKLGIGYEELKKINPRIILCEISGYGRTGPYADKGGFDLVAQGMSGLMSITGESKDRPPMKVGAPLTDITAGILGATGVLAALVAREKTGVGQKVDTSLYEAGIVHTYWQSAIASATGISPGPLGSAHPMTAPYQAFKTKDKWITIGASNQNNWLNLLDALGRKDLQENS
;
A
#
# COMPACT_ATOMS: atom_id res chain seq x y z
N MET A 1 17.46 -4.01 20.98
CA MET A 1 17.60 -2.56 20.78
C MET A 1 16.22 -1.97 20.57
N PRO A 2 15.93 -0.77 21.06
CA PRO A 2 14.67 -0.09 20.78
C PRO A 2 14.51 0.14 19.27
N GLY A 3 13.27 0.10 18.77
CA GLY A 3 12.98 0.37 17.36
C GLY A 3 13.21 1.85 17.01
N PRO A 4 13.44 2.18 15.72
CA PRO A 4 13.73 3.55 15.28
C PRO A 4 12.61 4.56 15.56
N LEU A 5 11.37 4.09 15.74
CA LEU A 5 10.21 4.91 16.09
C LEU A 5 9.79 4.79 17.57
N GLN A 6 10.67 4.30 18.45
CA GLN A 6 10.35 4.25 19.87
C GLN A 6 10.00 5.65 20.40
N GLY A 7 8.88 5.74 21.12
CA GLY A 7 8.33 7.00 21.64
C GLY A 7 7.38 7.73 20.68
N THR A 8 7.32 7.33 19.41
CA THR A 8 6.34 7.86 18.45
C THR A 8 4.97 7.24 18.72
N LYS A 9 3.92 8.07 18.84
CA LYS A 9 2.54 7.65 19.11
C LYS A 9 1.67 7.85 17.87
N VAL A 10 1.00 6.78 17.45
CA VAL A 10 0.16 6.74 16.26
C VAL A 10 -1.28 6.38 16.64
N LEU A 11 -2.24 7.14 16.15
CA LEU A 11 -3.67 6.81 16.22
C LEU A 11 -4.12 6.33 14.85
N GLU A 12 -4.59 5.11 14.76
CA GLU A 12 -5.06 4.50 13.52
C GLU A 12 -6.58 4.39 13.52
N LEU A 13 -7.25 5.20 12.69
CA LEU A 13 -8.69 5.14 12.44
C LEU A 13 -9.02 4.24 11.26
N ALA A 14 -8.01 3.85 10.49
CA ALA A 14 -8.13 3.10 9.26
C ALA A 14 -8.67 1.69 9.45
N GLN A 15 -9.29 1.15 8.40
CA GLN A 15 -9.91 -0.18 8.36
C GLN A 15 -9.45 -0.97 7.15
N ILE A 16 -9.63 -2.27 7.18
CA ILE A 16 -9.38 -3.25 6.12
C ILE A 16 -7.88 -3.42 5.85
N MET A 17 -7.32 -2.76 4.81
CA MET A 17 -6.00 -3.12 4.31
C MET A 17 -5.02 -1.94 4.25
N ALA A 18 -5.27 -0.93 3.43
CA ALA A 18 -4.26 0.09 3.08
C ALA A 18 -3.77 0.89 4.30
N GLY A 19 -4.70 1.47 5.06
CA GLY A 19 -4.36 2.18 6.29
C GLY A 19 -3.76 1.28 7.38
N PRO A 20 -4.36 0.11 7.68
CA PRO A 20 -3.78 -0.86 8.59
C PRO A 20 -2.38 -1.35 8.20
N THR A 21 -2.05 -1.45 6.91
CA THR A 21 -0.67 -1.73 6.45
C THR A 21 0.29 -0.60 6.83
N CYS A 22 -0.11 0.66 6.66
CA CYS A 22 0.68 1.81 7.10
C CYS A 22 0.96 1.75 8.61
N GLY A 23 -0.09 1.58 9.43
CA GLY A 23 0.06 1.48 10.88
C GLY A 23 0.89 0.28 11.32
N LEU A 24 0.77 -0.86 10.63
CA LEU A 24 1.56 -2.05 10.89
C LEU A 24 3.06 -1.79 10.67
N MET A 25 3.42 -1.14 9.57
CA MET A 25 4.82 -0.81 9.27
C MET A 25 5.42 0.11 10.34
N LEU A 26 4.67 1.11 10.80
CA LEU A 26 5.11 1.99 11.87
C LEU A 26 5.22 1.25 13.21
N ALA A 27 4.29 0.32 13.50
CA ALA A 27 4.34 -0.51 14.70
C ALA A 27 5.56 -1.46 14.69
N ASP A 28 5.85 -2.10 13.56
CA ASP A 28 7.01 -2.98 13.39
C ASP A 28 8.34 -2.20 13.52
N LEU A 29 8.34 -0.90 13.23
CA LEU A 29 9.47 0.01 13.46
C LEU A 29 9.54 0.52 14.91
N GLY A 30 8.62 0.13 15.79
CA GLY A 30 8.66 0.43 17.22
C GLY A 30 7.77 1.59 17.67
N ALA A 31 6.90 2.14 16.79
CA ALA A 31 5.91 3.12 17.20
C ALA A 31 4.83 2.49 18.09
N GLU A 32 4.30 3.24 19.04
CA GLU A 32 3.10 2.86 19.79
C GLU A 32 1.86 3.16 18.94
N VAL A 33 1.30 2.15 18.31
CA VAL A 33 0.10 2.29 17.47
C VAL A 33 -1.15 1.89 18.25
N ILE A 34 -2.09 2.81 18.37
CA ILE A 34 -3.42 2.58 18.96
C ILE A 34 -4.44 2.59 17.82
N LYS A 35 -4.97 1.40 17.52
CA LYS A 35 -6.07 1.24 16.57
C LYS A 35 -7.39 1.60 17.23
N ILE A 36 -8.08 2.56 16.64
CA ILE A 36 -9.40 3.03 17.10
C ILE A 36 -10.47 2.36 16.25
N GLU A 37 -11.26 1.54 16.88
CA GLU A 37 -12.27 0.73 16.21
C GLU A 37 -13.67 1.24 16.51
N LYS A 38 -14.55 1.19 15.50
CA LYS A 38 -15.96 1.58 15.64
C LYS A 38 -16.74 0.63 16.55
N ILE A 39 -17.78 1.15 17.19
CA ILE A 39 -18.77 0.40 17.93
C ILE A 39 -20.09 0.42 17.16
N PRO A 40 -20.77 -0.74 16.93
CA PRO A 40 -20.32 -2.11 17.19
C PRO A 40 -19.42 -2.68 16.07
N GLY A 41 -18.77 -3.79 16.34
CA GLY A 41 -18.20 -4.69 15.33
C GLY A 41 -16.76 -4.46 14.92
N GLY A 42 -16.12 -3.37 15.35
CA GLY A 42 -14.71 -3.12 15.09
C GLY A 42 -14.36 -2.94 13.61
N ASP A 43 -13.13 -3.29 13.27
CA ASP A 43 -12.66 -3.34 11.88
C ASP A 43 -13.39 -4.45 11.10
N ASP A 44 -13.79 -4.17 9.88
CA ASP A 44 -14.55 -5.13 9.06
C ASP A 44 -13.76 -6.41 8.75
N THR A 45 -12.42 -6.39 8.81
CA THR A 45 -11.57 -7.59 8.67
C THR A 45 -11.76 -8.60 9.80
N ARG A 46 -12.32 -8.21 10.95
CA ARG A 46 -12.71 -9.17 12.01
C ARG A 46 -13.77 -10.17 11.56
N ARG A 47 -14.50 -9.86 10.49
CA ARG A 47 -15.56 -10.73 9.91
C ARG A 47 -15.10 -11.53 8.70
N PHE A 48 -13.82 -11.45 8.32
CA PHE A 48 -13.26 -12.23 7.21
C PHE A 48 -12.96 -13.67 7.65
N LEU A 49 -14.00 -14.40 7.92
CA LEU A 49 -14.00 -15.79 8.39
C LEU A 49 -14.66 -16.71 7.35
N PRO A 50 -14.17 -17.93 7.16
CA PRO A 50 -12.88 -18.48 7.56
C PRO A 50 -11.73 -17.88 6.72
N PRO A 51 -10.41 -18.07 7.05
CA PRO A 51 -9.89 -18.85 8.17
C PRO A 51 -9.82 -18.02 9.47
N ASP A 52 -9.86 -18.71 10.59
CA ASP A 52 -9.70 -18.14 11.92
C ASP A 52 -8.58 -18.83 12.72
N VAL A 53 -8.11 -18.16 13.78
CA VAL A 53 -7.26 -18.70 14.81
C VAL A 53 -7.95 -18.45 16.16
N ASN A 54 -8.44 -19.51 16.79
CA ASN A 54 -9.20 -19.42 18.05
C ASN A 54 -10.40 -18.45 18.00
N GLY A 55 -11.12 -18.41 16.86
CA GLY A 55 -12.29 -17.54 16.65
C GLY A 55 -11.98 -16.13 16.15
N GLU A 56 -10.71 -15.74 16.08
CA GLU A 56 -10.29 -14.44 15.51
C GLU A 56 -9.90 -14.57 14.04
N ALA A 57 -10.34 -13.63 13.20
CA ALA A 57 -10.02 -13.64 11.78
C ALA A 57 -8.50 -13.55 11.53
N ALA A 58 -7.94 -14.54 10.84
CA ALA A 58 -6.51 -14.60 10.56
C ALA A 58 -6.00 -13.34 9.81
N ALA A 59 -6.81 -12.79 8.90
CA ALA A 59 -6.51 -11.55 8.19
C ALA A 59 -6.39 -10.35 9.15
N PHE A 60 -7.29 -10.24 10.13
CA PHE A 60 -7.22 -9.19 11.13
C PHE A 60 -5.95 -9.30 11.98
N MET A 61 -5.62 -10.50 12.46
CA MET A 61 -4.43 -10.75 13.26
C MET A 61 -3.15 -10.41 12.50
N GLN A 62 -3.06 -10.81 11.23
CA GLN A 62 -1.90 -10.55 10.38
C GLN A 62 -1.63 -9.05 10.20
N MET A 63 -2.67 -8.27 9.96
CA MET A 63 -2.55 -6.83 9.66
C MET A 63 -2.47 -5.94 10.89
N ASN A 64 -2.84 -6.46 12.07
CA ASN A 64 -2.92 -5.63 13.27
C ASN A 64 -1.99 -6.10 14.40
N ARG A 65 -0.98 -6.93 14.08
CA ARG A 65 0.05 -7.29 15.06
C ARG A 65 0.78 -6.03 15.55
N ASN A 66 1.30 -6.09 16.77
CA ASN A 66 2.02 -4.99 17.43
C ASN A 66 1.19 -3.72 17.68
N LYS A 67 -0.14 -3.76 17.48
CA LYS A 67 -1.04 -2.64 17.76
C LYS A 67 -1.81 -2.88 19.05
N LYS A 68 -2.08 -1.79 19.77
CA LYS A 68 -3.09 -1.76 20.85
C LYS A 68 -4.45 -1.40 20.23
N GLY A 69 -5.54 -1.82 20.85
CA GLY A 69 -6.90 -1.52 20.37
C GLY A 69 -7.70 -0.73 21.41
N ILE A 70 -8.54 0.19 20.93
CA ILE A 70 -9.58 0.85 21.71
C ILE A 70 -10.86 0.96 20.87
N ALA A 71 -12.00 0.65 21.46
CA ALA A 71 -13.29 0.83 20.81
C ALA A 71 -13.87 2.20 21.18
N LEU A 72 -14.15 3.05 20.18
CA LEU A 72 -14.76 4.36 20.36
C LEU A 72 -15.88 4.58 19.34
N ASP A 73 -17.03 5.10 19.81
CA ASP A 73 -18.07 5.60 18.92
C ASP A 73 -17.81 7.08 18.59
N LEU A 74 -17.17 7.33 17.47
CA LEU A 74 -16.88 8.69 16.99
C LEU A 74 -18.11 9.45 16.47
N LYS A 75 -19.28 8.82 16.43
CA LYS A 75 -20.55 9.51 16.17
C LYS A 75 -21.12 10.18 17.43
N GLN A 76 -20.63 9.79 18.60
CA GLN A 76 -20.99 10.40 19.89
C GLN A 76 -19.97 11.46 20.28
N LYS A 77 -20.45 12.53 20.88
CA LYS A 77 -19.61 13.65 21.33
C LYS A 77 -18.52 13.21 22.30
N GLU A 78 -18.86 12.30 23.22
CA GLU A 78 -17.95 11.76 24.21
C GLU A 78 -16.81 10.98 23.56
N GLY A 79 -17.10 10.18 22.52
CA GLY A 79 -16.09 9.44 21.76
C GLY A 79 -15.13 10.37 21.02
N VAL A 80 -15.65 11.45 20.42
CA VAL A 80 -14.85 12.50 19.77
C VAL A 80 -13.95 13.22 20.78
N GLU A 81 -14.45 13.55 21.96
CA GLU A 81 -13.63 14.20 23.00
C GLU A 81 -12.54 13.29 23.54
N VAL A 82 -12.79 11.96 23.67
CA VAL A 82 -11.73 11.00 24.00
C VAL A 82 -10.66 10.97 22.90
N PHE A 83 -11.08 10.90 21.63
CA PHE A 83 -10.16 10.95 20.50
C PHE A 83 -9.29 12.21 20.50
N LYS A 84 -9.88 13.39 20.70
CA LYS A 84 -9.15 14.66 20.75
C LYS A 84 -8.10 14.70 21.88
N ARG A 85 -8.43 14.11 23.03
CA ARG A 85 -7.46 13.99 24.15
C ARG A 85 -6.27 13.09 23.78
N LEU A 86 -6.52 12.00 23.04
CA LEU A 86 -5.46 11.14 22.52
C LEU A 86 -4.63 11.88 21.46
N ALA A 87 -5.28 12.59 20.52
CA ALA A 87 -4.63 13.34 19.44
C ALA A 87 -3.72 14.47 19.96
N LYS A 88 -4.02 15.06 21.12
CA LYS A 88 -3.16 16.05 21.78
C LYS A 88 -1.77 15.51 22.10
N GLN A 89 -1.64 14.20 22.30
CA GLN A 89 -0.40 13.52 22.65
C GLN A 89 0.16 12.62 21.54
N ALA A 90 -0.55 12.55 20.42
CA ALA A 90 -0.15 11.72 19.29
C ALA A 90 0.78 12.49 18.33
N ASP A 91 1.62 11.74 17.64
CA ASP A 91 2.47 12.25 16.57
C ASP A 91 1.79 12.15 15.21
N VAL A 92 1.05 11.07 15.02
CA VAL A 92 0.45 10.71 13.73
C VAL A 92 -0.98 10.24 13.92
N VAL A 93 -1.84 10.64 12.99
CA VAL A 93 -3.18 10.06 12.78
C VAL A 93 -3.21 9.43 11.40
N ILE A 94 -3.67 8.18 11.28
CA ILE A 94 -3.84 7.46 10.01
C ILE A 94 -5.31 7.21 9.78
N GLU A 95 -5.80 7.52 8.57
CA GLU A 95 -7.17 7.23 8.19
C GLU A 95 -7.29 6.79 6.72
N ASN A 96 -8.33 6.04 6.38
CA ASN A 96 -8.67 5.67 5.00
C ASN A 96 -10.19 5.76 4.73
N PHE A 97 -10.84 6.73 5.35
CA PHE A 97 -12.27 6.99 5.16
C PHE A 97 -12.55 7.73 3.85
N ARG A 98 -13.83 7.88 3.55
CA ARG A 98 -14.29 8.75 2.49
C ARG A 98 -13.93 10.20 2.79
N LYS A 99 -13.58 10.95 1.74
CA LYS A 99 -13.33 12.40 1.85
C LYS A 99 -14.41 13.12 2.65
N GLY A 100 -14.00 14.03 3.52
CA GLY A 100 -14.89 14.80 4.38
C GLY A 100 -15.45 14.06 5.60
N THR A 101 -15.06 12.79 5.83
CA THR A 101 -15.54 12.05 7.01
C THR A 101 -14.98 12.62 8.31
N LEU A 102 -13.67 12.87 8.37
CA LEU A 102 -13.04 13.45 9.57
C LEU A 102 -13.58 14.86 9.85
N GLU A 103 -13.79 15.66 8.82
CA GLU A 103 -14.35 17.00 8.92
C GLU A 103 -15.76 16.96 9.51
N LYS A 104 -16.62 16.06 9.04
CA LYS A 104 -17.99 15.86 9.60
C LYS A 104 -17.98 15.40 11.06
N LEU A 105 -16.94 14.69 11.47
CA LEU A 105 -16.75 14.26 12.85
C LEU A 105 -16.11 15.35 13.72
N GLY A 106 -15.71 16.49 13.16
CA GLY A 106 -15.04 17.58 13.89
C GLY A 106 -13.61 17.25 14.31
N ILE A 107 -12.95 16.34 13.58
CA ILE A 107 -11.57 15.88 13.81
C ILE A 107 -10.75 15.88 12.50
N GLY A 108 -11.10 16.71 11.53
CA GLY A 108 -10.30 16.95 10.33
C GLY A 108 -8.96 17.60 10.63
N TYR A 109 -8.09 17.69 9.62
CA TYR A 109 -6.73 18.18 9.81
C TYR A 109 -6.65 19.56 10.48
N GLU A 110 -7.48 20.51 10.07
CA GLU A 110 -7.47 21.86 10.63
C GLU A 110 -7.86 21.88 12.11
N GLU A 111 -8.78 21.01 12.53
CA GLU A 111 -9.15 20.88 13.94
C GLU A 111 -8.04 20.17 14.74
N LEU A 112 -7.44 19.12 14.18
CA LEU A 112 -6.32 18.41 14.82
C LEU A 112 -5.12 19.33 14.98
N LYS A 113 -4.80 20.13 13.97
CA LYS A 113 -3.69 21.11 13.98
C LYS A 113 -3.86 22.19 15.06
N LYS A 114 -5.10 22.62 15.34
CA LYS A 114 -5.38 23.54 16.46
C LYS A 114 -5.07 22.91 17.82
N ILE A 115 -5.36 21.61 17.96
CA ILE A 115 -5.13 20.84 19.20
C ILE A 115 -3.65 20.51 19.37
N ASN A 116 -3.01 20.14 18.27
CA ASN A 116 -1.60 19.72 18.23
C ASN A 116 -0.95 20.20 16.92
N PRO A 117 -0.26 21.34 16.93
CA PRO A 117 0.38 21.87 15.72
C PRO A 117 1.45 20.95 15.11
N ARG A 118 1.93 19.97 15.86
CA ARG A 118 2.92 18.98 15.42
C ARG A 118 2.30 17.72 14.82
N ILE A 119 0.97 17.62 14.78
CA ILE A 119 0.27 16.42 14.30
C ILE A 119 0.52 16.17 12.81
N ILE A 120 0.79 14.93 12.45
CA ILE A 120 0.86 14.47 11.07
C ILE A 120 -0.43 13.72 10.79
N LEU A 121 -1.18 14.10 9.75
CA LEU A 121 -2.34 13.34 9.28
C LEU A 121 -2.01 12.61 8.00
N CYS A 122 -2.04 11.27 8.03
CA CYS A 122 -1.87 10.40 6.88
C CYS A 122 -3.24 9.94 6.36
N GLU A 123 -3.61 10.41 5.18
CA GLU A 123 -4.84 10.07 4.48
C GLU A 123 -4.53 9.11 3.34
N ILE A 124 -5.15 7.93 3.35
CA ILE A 124 -4.99 6.92 2.29
C ILE A 124 -6.36 6.70 1.63
N SER A 125 -6.48 7.08 0.37
CA SER A 125 -7.76 7.05 -0.34
C SER A 125 -7.71 6.25 -1.63
N GLY A 126 -8.83 6.12 -2.33
CA GLY A 126 -8.85 5.43 -3.63
C GLY A 126 -8.09 6.18 -4.73
N TYR A 127 -8.25 7.53 -4.77
CA TYR A 127 -7.81 8.36 -5.90
C TYR A 127 -7.15 9.69 -5.49
N GLY A 128 -6.76 9.85 -4.24
CA GLY A 128 -6.28 11.12 -3.69
C GLY A 128 -7.41 12.02 -3.19
N ARG A 129 -7.06 13.07 -2.46
CA ARG A 129 -8.01 14.03 -1.87
C ARG A 129 -8.37 15.18 -2.81
N THR A 130 -7.75 15.24 -3.98
CA THR A 130 -7.99 16.24 -5.02
C THR A 130 -8.33 15.58 -6.36
N GLY A 131 -8.75 16.37 -7.35
CA GLY A 131 -9.06 15.87 -8.69
C GLY A 131 -10.49 15.29 -8.83
N PRO A 132 -10.84 14.82 -10.04
CA PRO A 132 -12.22 14.48 -10.42
C PRO A 132 -12.78 13.23 -9.72
N TYR A 133 -11.93 12.38 -9.17
CA TYR A 133 -12.34 11.16 -8.46
C TYR A 133 -12.17 11.23 -6.94
N ALA A 134 -11.82 12.40 -6.38
CA ALA A 134 -11.56 12.56 -4.95
C ALA A 134 -12.72 12.10 -4.03
N ASP A 135 -13.96 12.18 -4.51
CA ASP A 135 -15.16 11.79 -3.76
C ASP A 135 -15.56 10.32 -3.98
N LYS A 136 -14.86 9.61 -4.89
CA LYS A 136 -15.13 8.19 -5.16
C LYS A 136 -14.38 7.30 -4.15
N GLY A 137 -15.03 6.18 -3.80
CA GLY A 137 -14.34 5.14 -3.05
C GLY A 137 -13.46 4.29 -3.96
N GLY A 138 -12.33 3.86 -3.44
CA GLY A 138 -11.43 2.91 -4.09
C GLY A 138 -11.55 1.51 -3.48
N PHE A 139 -11.27 0.52 -4.33
CA PHE A 139 -11.00 -0.85 -3.97
C PHE A 139 -9.77 -1.29 -4.75
N ASP A 140 -8.96 -2.15 -4.18
CA ASP A 140 -7.74 -2.67 -4.82
C ASP A 140 -7.98 -3.14 -6.26
N LEU A 141 -8.98 -3.99 -6.50
CA LEU A 141 -9.32 -4.48 -7.83
C LEU A 141 -9.58 -3.34 -8.84
N VAL A 142 -10.34 -2.33 -8.41
CA VAL A 142 -10.69 -1.19 -9.27
C VAL A 142 -9.46 -0.32 -9.53
N ALA A 143 -8.63 -0.10 -8.52
CA ALA A 143 -7.39 0.64 -8.65
C ALA A 143 -6.38 -0.08 -9.57
N GLN A 144 -6.25 -1.41 -9.46
CA GLN A 144 -5.44 -2.20 -10.39
C GLN A 144 -5.93 -2.08 -11.85
N GLY A 145 -7.25 -2.06 -12.06
CA GLY A 145 -7.83 -1.85 -13.40
C GLY A 145 -7.56 -0.45 -13.93
N MET A 146 -7.84 0.59 -13.14
CA MET A 146 -7.73 1.99 -13.56
C MET A 146 -6.29 2.48 -13.71
N SER A 147 -5.34 1.95 -12.96
CA SER A 147 -3.91 2.27 -13.09
C SER A 147 -3.25 1.60 -14.30
N GLY A 148 -3.96 0.74 -15.02
CA GLY A 148 -3.42 -0.02 -16.14
C GLY A 148 -2.69 -1.31 -15.75
N LEU A 149 -2.54 -1.60 -14.45
CA LEU A 149 -1.82 -2.78 -13.98
C LEU A 149 -2.44 -4.09 -14.49
N MET A 150 -3.78 -4.18 -14.54
CA MET A 150 -4.46 -5.35 -15.09
C MET A 150 -4.28 -5.49 -16.61
N SER A 151 -4.10 -4.40 -17.34
CA SER A 151 -3.92 -4.45 -18.80
C SER A 151 -2.55 -4.99 -19.24
N ILE A 152 -1.58 -4.96 -18.32
CA ILE A 152 -0.22 -5.46 -18.55
C ILE A 152 0.04 -6.80 -17.83
N THR A 153 -0.94 -7.31 -17.08
CA THR A 153 -0.85 -8.55 -16.30
C THR A 153 -1.69 -9.64 -16.96
N GLY A 154 -1.10 -10.76 -17.30
CA GLY A 154 -1.78 -11.88 -17.94
C GLY A 154 -0.94 -12.57 -19.02
N GLU A 155 -1.50 -13.60 -19.64
CA GLU A 155 -0.79 -14.42 -20.65
C GLU A 155 -0.64 -13.70 -21.99
N SER A 156 -1.72 -13.09 -22.48
CA SER A 156 -1.76 -12.41 -23.78
C SER A 156 -2.93 -11.42 -23.84
N LYS A 157 -2.95 -10.58 -24.89
CA LYS A 157 -4.04 -9.61 -25.16
C LYS A 157 -5.39 -10.27 -25.43
N ASP A 158 -5.38 -11.52 -25.88
CA ASP A 158 -6.62 -12.27 -26.22
C ASP A 158 -7.24 -12.95 -25.01
N ARG A 159 -6.61 -12.85 -23.85
CA ARG A 159 -7.13 -13.39 -22.59
C ARG A 159 -7.76 -12.28 -21.73
N PRO A 160 -8.69 -12.61 -20.83
CA PRO A 160 -9.25 -11.63 -19.90
C PRO A 160 -8.16 -10.95 -19.07
N PRO A 161 -8.29 -9.63 -18.78
CA PRO A 161 -7.38 -8.95 -17.89
C PRO A 161 -7.33 -9.63 -16.52
N MET A 162 -6.13 -9.75 -15.96
CA MET A 162 -5.91 -10.41 -14.67
C MET A 162 -5.44 -9.41 -13.63
N LYS A 163 -6.01 -9.49 -12.42
CA LYS A 163 -5.41 -8.79 -11.28
C LYS A 163 -4.19 -9.55 -10.75
N VAL A 164 -3.27 -8.85 -10.13
CA VAL A 164 -2.24 -9.48 -9.29
C VAL A 164 -2.92 -10.19 -8.11
N GLY A 165 -2.46 -11.39 -7.75
CA GLY A 165 -3.09 -12.22 -6.72
C GLY A 165 -3.20 -11.53 -5.34
N ALA A 166 -2.15 -10.79 -4.95
CA ALA A 166 -2.17 -9.96 -3.75
C ALA A 166 -2.95 -8.65 -3.97
N PRO A 167 -3.52 -8.02 -2.92
CA PRO A 167 -4.11 -6.69 -2.98
C PRO A 167 -3.01 -5.62 -3.07
N LEU A 168 -2.36 -5.57 -4.24
CA LEU A 168 -1.10 -4.88 -4.45
C LEU A 168 -1.20 -3.37 -4.26
N THR A 169 -2.29 -2.75 -4.71
CA THR A 169 -2.49 -1.30 -4.59
C THR A 169 -2.77 -0.88 -3.16
N ASP A 170 -3.51 -1.68 -2.39
CA ASP A 170 -3.73 -1.47 -0.96
C ASP A 170 -2.42 -1.54 -0.16
N ILE A 171 -1.65 -2.61 -0.37
CA ILE A 171 -0.38 -2.82 0.32
C ILE A 171 0.60 -1.70 0.00
N THR A 172 0.75 -1.36 -1.28
CA THR A 172 1.68 -0.32 -1.72
C THR A 172 1.24 1.07 -1.24
N ALA A 173 -0.05 1.39 -1.25
CA ALA A 173 -0.54 2.65 -0.69
C ALA A 173 -0.24 2.76 0.81
N GLY A 174 -0.35 1.65 1.56
CA GLY A 174 0.07 1.58 2.95
C GLY A 174 1.57 1.83 3.15
N ILE A 175 2.41 1.24 2.30
CA ILE A 175 3.87 1.46 2.30
C ILE A 175 4.21 2.92 1.97
N LEU A 176 3.59 3.50 0.94
CA LEU A 176 3.77 4.90 0.56
C LEU A 176 3.30 5.83 1.70
N GLY A 177 2.17 5.51 2.35
CA GLY A 177 1.70 6.23 3.52
C GLY A 177 2.72 6.22 4.65
N ALA A 178 3.27 5.05 4.99
CA ALA A 178 4.32 4.92 6.01
C ALA A 178 5.58 5.70 5.63
N THR A 179 6.02 5.63 4.37
CA THR A 179 7.16 6.40 3.85
C THR A 179 6.92 7.91 3.97
N GLY A 180 5.72 8.36 3.59
CA GLY A 180 5.32 9.77 3.73
C GLY A 180 5.29 10.24 5.18
N VAL A 181 4.79 9.39 6.10
CA VAL A 181 4.82 9.68 7.55
C VAL A 181 6.26 9.80 8.06
N LEU A 182 7.15 8.90 7.68
CA LEU A 182 8.57 8.98 8.05
C LEU A 182 9.22 10.26 7.55
N ALA A 183 8.96 10.65 6.30
CA ALA A 183 9.43 11.90 5.72
C ALA A 183 8.87 13.12 6.47
N ALA A 184 7.59 13.10 6.84
CA ALA A 184 6.94 14.15 7.60
C ALA A 184 7.50 14.27 9.04
N LEU A 185 7.83 13.14 9.69
CA LEU A 185 8.51 13.13 10.99
C LEU A 185 9.89 13.80 10.90
N VAL A 186 10.69 13.47 9.88
CA VAL A 186 12.00 14.11 9.65
C VAL A 186 11.86 15.61 9.36
N ALA A 187 10.89 16.01 8.53
CA ALA A 187 10.61 17.41 8.24
C ALA A 187 10.18 18.17 9.50
N ARG A 188 9.37 17.57 10.35
CA ARG A 188 8.87 18.13 11.61
C ARG A 188 10.00 18.47 12.60
N GLU A 189 11.06 17.67 12.63
CA GLU A 189 12.21 17.96 13.50
C GLU A 189 12.92 19.27 13.12
N LYS A 190 12.85 19.64 11.82
CA LYS A 190 13.42 20.91 11.33
C LYS A 190 12.45 22.08 11.41
N THR A 191 11.17 21.84 11.16
CA THR A 191 10.15 22.89 11.03
C THR A 191 9.37 23.16 12.32
N GLY A 192 9.36 22.21 13.25
CA GLY A 192 8.55 22.24 14.46
C GLY A 192 7.06 21.96 14.24
N VAL A 193 6.57 21.84 12.99
CA VAL A 193 5.16 21.67 12.67
C VAL A 193 4.89 20.36 11.94
N GLY A 194 3.68 19.82 12.15
CA GLY A 194 3.19 18.66 11.41
C GLY A 194 2.66 19.03 10.04
N GLN A 195 2.26 18.03 9.27
CA GLN A 195 1.72 18.20 7.92
C GLN A 195 0.75 17.07 7.52
N LYS A 196 0.06 17.26 6.40
CA LYS A 196 -0.71 16.18 5.75
C LYS A 196 0.21 15.33 4.89
N VAL A 197 -0.07 14.04 4.86
CA VAL A 197 0.44 13.05 3.92
C VAL A 197 -0.78 12.48 3.20
N ASP A 198 -0.86 12.65 1.89
CA ASP A 198 -1.94 12.14 1.05
C ASP A 198 -1.37 11.14 0.06
N THR A 199 -1.94 9.95 -0.02
CA THR A 199 -1.61 8.92 -0.99
C THR A 199 -2.86 8.15 -1.39
N SER A 200 -2.78 7.44 -2.50
CA SER A 200 -3.93 6.72 -3.02
C SER A 200 -3.59 5.35 -3.59
N LEU A 201 -4.61 4.49 -3.66
CA LEU A 201 -4.50 3.18 -4.31
C LEU A 201 -4.16 3.34 -5.80
N TYR A 202 -4.71 4.37 -6.46
CA TYR A 202 -4.47 4.65 -7.86
C TYR A 202 -3.00 5.01 -8.13
N GLU A 203 -2.44 5.92 -7.34
CA GLU A 203 -1.00 6.28 -7.42
C GLU A 203 -0.11 5.08 -7.13
N ALA A 204 -0.47 4.28 -6.12
CA ALA A 204 0.22 3.04 -5.81
C ALA A 204 0.22 2.05 -6.98
N GLY A 205 -0.89 1.94 -7.71
CA GLY A 205 -0.97 1.12 -8.91
C GLY A 205 -0.07 1.62 -10.04
N ILE A 206 0.00 2.94 -10.26
CA ILE A 206 0.87 3.56 -11.28
C ILE A 206 2.35 3.30 -11.00
N VAL A 207 2.78 3.34 -9.74
CA VAL A 207 4.17 3.04 -9.35
C VAL A 207 4.64 1.67 -9.89
N HIS A 208 3.74 0.70 -10.01
CA HIS A 208 4.06 -0.63 -10.52
C HIS A 208 4.13 -0.74 -12.05
N THR A 209 3.88 0.34 -12.79
CA THR A 209 3.86 0.32 -14.27
C THR A 209 5.07 1.00 -14.91
N TYR A 210 6.17 1.22 -14.20
CA TYR A 210 7.32 2.03 -14.64
C TYR A 210 7.80 1.71 -16.07
N TRP A 211 8.13 0.45 -16.37
CA TRP A 211 8.60 0.04 -17.69
C TRP A 211 7.55 0.27 -18.76
N GLN A 212 6.32 -0.15 -18.50
CA GLN A 212 5.22 -0.05 -19.44
C GLN A 212 4.79 1.40 -19.64
N SER A 213 4.77 2.21 -18.58
CA SER A 213 4.52 3.65 -18.66
C SER A 213 5.60 4.37 -19.46
N ALA A 214 6.88 4.01 -19.29
CA ALA A 214 7.98 4.55 -20.07
C ALA A 214 7.85 4.19 -21.55
N ILE A 215 7.53 2.92 -21.86
CA ILE A 215 7.29 2.47 -23.25
C ILE A 215 6.12 3.23 -23.86
N ALA A 216 4.99 3.32 -23.17
CA ALA A 216 3.82 4.03 -23.66
C ALA A 216 4.12 5.52 -23.93
N SER A 217 4.82 6.18 -23.03
CA SER A 217 5.20 7.59 -23.15
C SER A 217 6.16 7.85 -24.30
N ALA A 218 7.10 6.93 -24.54
CA ALA A 218 8.11 7.08 -25.60
C ALA A 218 7.56 6.73 -26.99
N THR A 219 6.64 5.78 -27.10
CA THR A 219 6.19 5.22 -28.38
C THR A 219 4.76 5.58 -28.76
N GLY A 220 3.95 6.07 -27.81
CA GLY A 220 2.50 6.23 -27.99
C GLY A 220 1.73 4.90 -28.02
N ILE A 221 2.39 3.76 -27.81
CA ILE A 221 1.79 2.43 -27.89
C ILE A 221 1.58 1.89 -26.46
N SER A 222 0.33 1.56 -26.13
CA SER A 222 0.02 0.90 -24.85
C SER A 222 0.53 -0.54 -24.87
N PRO A 223 1.45 -0.92 -23.95
CA PRO A 223 1.88 -2.30 -23.80
C PRO A 223 0.74 -3.22 -23.40
N GLY A 224 0.91 -4.50 -23.68
CA GLY A 224 -0.01 -5.55 -23.22
C GLY A 224 0.67 -6.56 -22.33
N PRO A 225 -0.07 -7.59 -21.88
CA PRO A 225 0.48 -8.66 -21.06
C PRO A 225 1.45 -9.53 -21.88
N LEU A 226 2.50 -9.98 -21.24
CA LEU A 226 3.58 -10.80 -21.81
C LEU A 226 3.79 -12.11 -21.03
N GLY A 227 2.78 -12.56 -20.31
CA GLY A 227 2.94 -13.69 -19.38
C GLY A 227 3.97 -13.36 -18.30
N SER A 228 5.02 -14.16 -18.25
CA SER A 228 6.14 -13.94 -17.32
C SER A 228 7.35 -13.25 -17.98
N ALA A 229 7.27 -12.90 -19.27
CA ALA A 229 8.40 -12.31 -19.99
C ALA A 229 8.63 -10.84 -19.63
N HIS A 230 9.91 -10.44 -19.62
CA HIS A 230 10.29 -9.05 -19.46
C HIS A 230 10.13 -8.30 -20.80
N PRO A 231 9.63 -7.05 -20.82
CA PRO A 231 9.36 -6.33 -22.05
C PRO A 231 10.61 -5.92 -22.85
N MET A 232 11.79 -5.89 -22.25
CA MET A 232 12.99 -5.29 -22.85
C MET A 232 14.22 -6.20 -22.84
N THR A 233 14.20 -7.34 -22.14
CA THR A 233 15.35 -8.24 -22.05
C THR A 233 14.95 -9.70 -22.21
N ALA A 234 15.78 -10.49 -22.86
CA ALA A 234 15.62 -11.93 -23.03
C ALA A 234 16.99 -12.64 -22.91
N PRO A 235 16.98 -13.89 -22.38
CA PRO A 235 15.88 -14.59 -21.75
C PRO A 235 15.64 -14.09 -20.31
N TYR A 236 14.43 -13.65 -20.05
CA TYR A 236 13.97 -13.25 -18.71
C TYR A 236 12.50 -13.62 -18.57
N GLN A 237 12.22 -14.87 -18.22
CA GLN A 237 10.86 -15.41 -18.07
C GLN A 237 10.84 -16.79 -17.43
N ALA A 238 9.64 -17.34 -17.24
CA ALA A 238 9.45 -18.74 -16.88
C ALA A 238 9.48 -19.63 -18.13
N PHE A 239 10.14 -20.76 -18.02
CA PHE A 239 10.25 -21.78 -19.08
C PHE A 239 9.72 -23.12 -18.57
N LYS A 240 9.00 -23.83 -19.45
CA LYS A 240 8.53 -25.17 -19.16
C LYS A 240 9.70 -26.16 -19.29
N THR A 241 9.88 -26.98 -18.27
CA THR A 241 10.80 -28.10 -18.26
C THR A 241 10.01 -29.41 -18.53
N LYS A 242 10.69 -30.53 -18.46
CA LYS A 242 10.09 -31.85 -18.66
C LYS A 242 8.93 -32.10 -17.68
N ASP A 243 9.05 -31.65 -16.46
CA ASP A 243 8.14 -31.96 -15.35
C ASP A 243 7.52 -30.73 -14.67
N LYS A 244 8.20 -29.57 -14.70
CA LYS A 244 7.81 -28.35 -13.97
C LYS A 244 8.07 -27.07 -14.77
N TRP A 245 8.22 -25.98 -14.06
CA TRP A 245 8.62 -24.68 -14.58
C TRP A 245 9.86 -24.19 -13.85
N ILE A 246 10.76 -23.51 -14.57
CA ILE A 246 11.88 -22.77 -14.01
C ILE A 246 11.81 -21.32 -14.46
N THR A 247 12.39 -20.42 -13.69
CA THR A 247 12.59 -19.03 -14.07
C THR A 247 14.05 -18.84 -14.48
N ILE A 248 14.27 -18.17 -15.61
CA ILE A 248 15.60 -17.81 -16.10
C ILE A 248 15.65 -16.31 -16.28
N GLY A 249 16.66 -15.66 -15.69
CA GLY A 249 16.95 -14.25 -15.84
C GLY A 249 18.39 -14.05 -16.26
N ALA A 250 18.67 -14.10 -17.58
CA ALA A 250 19.99 -13.85 -18.16
C ALA A 250 20.00 -12.51 -18.91
N SER A 251 19.79 -11.42 -18.15
CA SER A 251 19.52 -10.07 -18.65
C SER A 251 20.76 -9.26 -19.01
N ASN A 252 21.95 -9.84 -18.94
CA ASN A 252 23.20 -9.22 -19.40
C ASN A 252 24.08 -10.26 -20.11
N GLN A 253 25.07 -9.78 -20.86
CA GLN A 253 25.91 -10.61 -21.73
C GLN A 253 26.61 -11.75 -20.94
N ASN A 254 27.15 -11.47 -19.77
CA ASN A 254 27.84 -12.50 -18.99
C ASN A 254 26.89 -13.62 -18.54
N ASN A 255 25.69 -13.24 -18.09
CA ASN A 255 24.66 -14.22 -17.68
C ASN A 255 24.16 -15.03 -18.88
N TRP A 256 24.06 -14.40 -20.07
CA TRP A 256 23.73 -15.08 -21.31
C TRP A 256 24.78 -16.13 -21.67
N LEU A 257 26.08 -15.77 -21.65
CA LEU A 257 27.16 -16.70 -21.94
C LEU A 257 27.21 -17.87 -20.94
N ASN A 258 27.02 -17.59 -19.65
CA ASN A 258 26.94 -18.62 -18.62
C ASN A 258 25.74 -19.57 -18.82
N LEU A 259 24.59 -19.03 -19.24
CA LEU A 259 23.43 -19.84 -19.57
C LEU A 259 23.70 -20.75 -20.78
N LEU A 260 24.32 -20.23 -21.83
CA LEU A 260 24.71 -21.04 -23.01
C LEU A 260 25.68 -22.16 -22.66
N ASP A 261 26.64 -21.88 -21.80
CA ASP A 261 27.57 -22.89 -21.31
C ASP A 261 26.84 -24.00 -20.53
N ALA A 262 25.96 -23.61 -19.61
CA ALA A 262 25.16 -24.54 -18.82
C ALA A 262 24.21 -25.41 -19.67
N LEU A 263 23.71 -24.85 -20.80
CA LEU A 263 22.85 -25.58 -21.74
C LEU A 263 23.61 -26.35 -22.80
N GLY A 264 24.97 -26.24 -22.87
CA GLY A 264 25.78 -26.83 -23.93
C GLY A 264 25.53 -26.22 -25.32
N ARG A 265 25.02 -24.96 -25.39
CA ARG A 265 24.59 -24.29 -26.60
C ARG A 265 25.52 -23.14 -26.99
N LYS A 266 26.84 -23.43 -27.06
CA LYS A 266 27.87 -22.44 -27.45
C LYS A 266 27.71 -21.96 -28.91
N ASP A 267 26.99 -22.71 -29.73
CA ASP A 267 26.61 -22.36 -31.10
C ASP A 267 25.78 -21.05 -31.18
N LEU A 268 25.13 -20.66 -30.10
CA LEU A 268 24.33 -19.42 -30.04
C LEU A 268 25.11 -18.17 -29.60
N GLN A 269 26.40 -18.30 -29.28
CA GLN A 269 27.25 -17.16 -28.87
C GLN A 269 27.49 -16.16 -30.01
N GLU A 270 27.55 -16.63 -31.25
CA GLU A 270 27.84 -15.80 -32.43
C GLU A 270 26.62 -14.99 -32.90
N ASN A 271 25.43 -15.24 -32.39
CA ASN A 271 24.15 -14.58 -32.75
C ASN A 271 23.62 -13.63 -31.66
N SER A 272 24.46 -13.16 -30.79
CA SER A 272 24.05 -12.31 -29.63
C SER A 272 24.33 -10.83 -29.84
#